data_8bf296a900797347da3427a3774f5083
#
_entry.id   8bf296a900797347da3427a3774f5083
#
_cell.length_a   1.000
_cell.length_b   1.000
_cell.length_c   1.000
_cell.angle_alpha   90.00
_cell.angle_beta   90.00
_cell.angle_gamma   90.00
#
_symmetry.space_group_name_H-M   'P 1'
#
loop_
_entity.id
_entity.type
_entity.pdbx_description
1 polymer ?
#
loop_
_entity_poly.entity_id
_entity_poly.type
_entity_poly.pdbx_seq_one_letter_code
_entity_poly.pdbx_strand_id
1 'polypeptide(L)' 'MEIIYGFFKTILDFLVQIVMLFISMLIFILNFIGDLVQSVATSV' A
#
# COMPACT_ATOMS: atom_id res chain seq x y z
N MET A 1 16.57 -4.50 -28.91
CA MET A 1 16.86 -4.64 -27.49
C MET A 1 16.26 -3.53 -26.64
N GLU A 2 16.15 -2.31 -27.16
CA GLU A 2 15.55 -1.19 -26.42
C GLU A 2 14.08 -1.42 -26.10
N ILE A 3 13.35 -2.08 -26.99
CA ILE A 3 11.93 -2.38 -26.79
C ILE A 3 11.76 -3.31 -25.59
N ILE A 4 12.62 -4.31 -25.49
CA ILE A 4 12.56 -5.27 -24.38
C ILE A 4 12.90 -4.59 -23.05
N TYR A 5 13.90 -3.72 -23.07
CA TYR A 5 14.31 -2.98 -21.87
C TYR A 5 13.18 -2.06 -21.39
N GLY A 6 12.57 -1.33 -22.31
CA GLY A 6 11.46 -0.44 -21.97
C GLY A 6 10.26 -1.19 -21.42
N PHE A 7 9.95 -2.34 -22.02
CA PHE A 7 8.86 -3.20 -21.57
C PHE A 7 9.14 -3.72 -20.16
N PHE A 8 10.34 -4.20 -19.92
CA PHE A 8 10.74 -4.71 -18.62
C PHE A 8 10.69 -3.62 -17.56
N LYS A 9 11.18 -2.43 -17.89
CA LYS A 9 11.15 -1.30 -16.98
C LYS A 9 9.73 -0.90 -16.63
N THR A 10 8.82 -0.92 -17.61
CA THR A 10 7.41 -0.59 -17.38
C THR A 10 6.77 -1.57 -16.42
N ILE A 11 7.07 -2.87 -16.56
CA ILE A 11 6.55 -3.89 -15.67
C ILE A 11 7.07 -3.68 -14.25
N LEU A 12 8.37 -3.41 -14.10
CA LEU A 12 8.95 -3.16 -12.80
C LEU A 12 8.32 -1.94 -12.13
N ASP A 13 8.12 -0.87 -12.89
CA ASP A 13 7.49 0.33 -12.39
C ASP A 13 6.06 0.05 -11.91
N PHE A 14 5.32 -0.73 -12.67
CA PHE A 14 3.97 -1.13 -12.33
C PHE A 14 3.95 -1.95 -11.04
N LEU A 15 4.87 -2.90 -10.92
CA LEU A 15 4.97 -3.73 -9.72
C LEU A 15 5.29 -2.89 -8.48
N VAL A 16 6.20 -1.93 -8.61
CA VAL A 16 6.54 -1.03 -7.50
C VAL A 16 5.31 -0.23 -7.07
N GLN A 17 4.53 0.26 -8.02
CA GLN A 17 3.31 1.01 -7.71
C GLN A 17 2.28 0.15 -7.00
N ILE A 18 2.12 -1.11 -7.42
CA ILE A 18 1.19 -2.03 -6.76
C ILE A 18 1.63 -2.27 -5.31
N VAL A 19 2.92 -2.48 -5.09
CA VAL A 19 3.45 -2.70 -3.74
C VAL A 19 3.19 -1.48 -2.86
N MET A 20 3.41 -0.28 -3.39
CA MET A 20 3.15 0.94 -2.65
C MET A 20 1.68 1.08 -2.29
N LEU A 21 0.78 0.79 -3.22
CA LEU A 21 -0.65 0.83 -2.97
C LEU A 21 -1.05 -0.17 -1.89
N PHE A 22 -0.47 -1.36 -1.94
CA PHE A 22 -0.73 -2.40 -0.95
C PHE A 22 -0.30 -1.96 0.44
N ILE A 23 0.89 -1.40 0.56
CA ILE A 23 1.41 -0.90 1.84
C ILE A 23 0.54 0.24 2.36
N SER A 24 0.15 1.17 1.49
CA SER A 24 -0.72 2.29 1.86
C SER A 24 -2.06 1.79 2.39
N MET A 25 -2.61 0.76 1.76
CA MET A 25 -3.86 0.15 2.19
C MET A 25 -3.72 -0.47 3.59
N LEU A 26 -2.62 -1.17 3.83
CA LEU A 26 -2.36 -1.76 5.14
C LEU A 26 -2.23 -0.70 6.22
N ILE A 27 -1.52 0.39 5.94
CA ILE A 27 -1.37 1.50 6.87
C ILE A 27 -2.73 2.12 7.17
N PHE A 28 -3.56 2.30 6.16
CA PHE A 28 -4.90 2.86 6.34
C PHE A 28 -5.75 1.97 7.24
N ILE A 29 -5.71 0.66 7.04
CA ILE A 29 -6.47 -0.29 7.85
C ILE A 29 -5.96 -0.28 9.29
N LEU A 30 -4.63 -0.25 9.49
CA LEU A 30 -4.05 -0.20 10.81
C LEU A 30 -4.44 1.06 11.56
N ASN A 31 -4.44 2.20 10.88
CA ASN A 31 -4.89 3.46 11.49
C ASN A 31 -6.35 3.41 11.88
N PHE A 32 -7.18 2.84 11.01
CA PHE A 32 -8.61 2.69 11.27
C PHE A 32 -8.86 1.81 12.51
N ILE A 33 -8.18 0.67 12.58
CA ILE A 33 -8.31 -0.25 13.70
C ILE A 33 -7.81 0.42 14.99
N GLY A 34 -6.68 1.12 14.89
CA GLY A 34 -6.14 1.85 16.03
C GLY A 34 -7.12 2.87 16.58
N ASP A 35 -7.78 3.61 15.69
CA ASP A 35 -8.79 4.59 16.11
C ASP A 35 -9.99 3.92 16.78
N LEU A 36 -10.43 2.79 16.25
CA LEU A 36 -11.54 2.05 16.83
C LEU A 36 -11.19 1.54 18.23
N VAL A 37 -10.01 0.96 18.37
CA VAL A 37 -9.55 0.45 19.66
C VAL A 37 -9.47 1.58 20.69
N GLN A 38 -8.92 2.72 20.28
CA GLN A 38 -8.82 3.88 21.14
C GLN A 38 -10.20 4.39 21.54
N SER A 39 -11.13 4.42 20.60
CA SER A 39 -12.49 4.86 20.86
C SER A 39 -13.19 3.95 21.87
N VAL A 40 -13.03 2.64 21.73
CA VAL A 40 -13.60 1.67 22.67
C VAL A 40 -12.96 1.82 24.03
N ALA A 41 -11.65 1.99 24.10
CA ALA A 41 -10.94 2.16 25.36
C ALA A 41 -11.39 3.46 26.07
N THR A 42 -11.67 4.50 25.30
CA THR A 42 -12.15 5.76 25.87
C THR A 42 -13.59 5.67 26.32
N SER A 43 -14.41 4.86 25.68
CA SER A 43 -15.81 4.68 26.03
C SER A 43 -16.00 3.83 27.28
N VAL A 44 -15.03 2.99 27.56
CA VAL A 44 -15.06 2.16 28.76
C VAL A 44 -14.49 2.91 29.95
#